data_fef8aa02e83793e8b59bbe7964c110fe
#
_entry.id   fef8aa02e83793e8b59bbe7964c110fe
#
_cell.length_a   1.000
_cell.length_b   1.000
_cell.length_c   1.000
_cell.angle_alpha   90.00
_cell.angle_beta   90.00
_cell.angle_gamma   90.00
#
_symmetry.space_group_name_H-M   'P 1'
#
loop_
_entity.id
_entity.type
_entity.pdbx_description
1 polymer ?
#
loop_
_entity_poly.entity_id
_entity_poly.type
_entity_poly.pdbx_seq_one_letter_code
_entity_poly.pdbx_strand_id
1 'polypeptide(L)'
;VPPRTNQGPPAARNTGPALATGEYLPHCDSDDYVEPTLLEDLYNAAQAQNADIVWCDWYLTFAENERYMKQPSLDTPVDALKAMLCGGMKYNVWNKLVRRSLYIDNHIEFPAGYGMGEDMTMMMLFAHAKKVAYMPQAYYHYIKTNTNAFSQTYSDRHLEELKHNVQR
;
A
#
# COMPACT_ATOMS: atom_id res chain seq x y z
N VAL A 1 0.84 21.17 -4.61
CA VAL A 1 -0.52 20.72 -5.01
C VAL A 1 -1.49 21.71 -4.40
N PRO A 2 -2.42 22.32 -5.18
CA PRO A 2 -3.37 23.28 -4.62
C PRO A 2 -4.27 22.61 -3.59
N PRO A 3 -4.67 23.34 -2.53
CA PRO A 3 -5.59 22.82 -1.54
C PRO A 3 -6.90 22.40 -2.22
N ARG A 4 -7.27 21.16 -2.07
CA ARG A 4 -8.52 20.61 -2.56
C ARG A 4 -9.47 20.36 -1.40
N THR A 5 -10.77 20.35 -1.71
CA THR A 5 -11.77 19.87 -0.73
C THR A 5 -11.36 18.49 -0.25
N ASN A 6 -11.46 18.24 1.05
CA ASN A 6 -11.14 16.93 1.63
C ASN A 6 -12.11 15.87 1.05
N GLN A 7 -11.57 14.94 0.27
CA GLN A 7 -12.30 13.84 -0.37
C GLN A 7 -11.88 12.46 0.20
N GLY A 8 -11.14 12.49 1.29
CA GLY A 8 -10.65 11.27 1.96
C GLY A 8 -9.34 10.70 1.40
N PRO A 9 -8.77 9.70 2.08
CA PRO A 9 -7.48 9.09 1.74
C PRO A 9 -7.42 8.52 0.30
N PRO A 10 -8.44 7.82 -0.22
CA PRO A 10 -8.40 7.27 -1.58
C PRO A 10 -8.24 8.34 -2.67
N ALA A 11 -8.92 9.47 -2.53
CA ALA A 11 -8.78 10.57 -3.50
C ALA A 11 -7.39 11.21 -3.47
N ALA A 12 -6.78 11.31 -2.28
CA ALA A 12 -5.41 11.77 -2.13
C ALA A 12 -4.43 10.79 -2.79
N ARG A 13 -4.63 9.48 -2.59
CA ARG A 13 -3.82 8.42 -3.20
C ARG A 13 -3.96 8.37 -4.72
N ASN A 14 -5.11 8.70 -5.29
CA ASN A 14 -5.28 8.82 -6.76
C ASN A 14 -4.57 10.05 -7.33
N THR A 15 -4.51 11.13 -6.57
CA THR A 15 -3.82 12.36 -7.00
C THR A 15 -2.31 12.14 -7.17
N GLY A 16 -1.69 11.33 -6.31
CA GLY A 16 -0.26 11.02 -6.38
C GLY A 16 0.16 10.41 -7.73
N PRO A 17 -0.36 9.25 -8.13
CA PRO A 17 -0.05 8.61 -9.42
C PRO A 17 -0.31 9.51 -10.64
N ALA A 18 -1.38 10.29 -10.60
CA ALA A 18 -1.74 11.20 -11.70
C ALA A 18 -0.73 12.34 -11.92
N LEU A 19 -0.08 12.81 -10.85
CA LEU A 19 0.90 13.90 -10.89
C LEU A 19 2.34 13.42 -10.94
N ALA A 20 2.61 12.18 -10.55
CA ALA A 20 3.94 11.64 -10.50
C ALA A 20 4.53 11.40 -11.89
N THR A 21 5.83 11.64 -12.02
CA THR A 21 6.60 11.37 -13.24
C THR A 21 7.60 10.22 -13.06
N GLY A 22 7.78 9.74 -11.83
CA GLY A 22 8.67 8.64 -11.50
C GLY A 22 8.19 7.31 -12.06
N GLU A 23 9.14 6.39 -12.26
CA GLU A 23 8.87 5.03 -12.75
C GLU A 23 8.12 4.19 -11.72
N TYR A 24 8.42 4.38 -10.43
CA TYR A 24 7.79 3.69 -9.32
C TYR A 24 7.13 4.68 -8.35
N LEU A 25 6.12 4.22 -7.66
CA LEU A 25 5.34 4.97 -6.68
C LEU A 25 5.36 4.26 -5.33
N PRO A 26 5.88 4.90 -4.27
CA PRO A 26 5.60 4.55 -2.89
C PRO A 26 4.36 5.29 -2.40
N HIS A 27 3.71 4.75 -1.40
CA HIS A 27 2.75 5.48 -0.58
C HIS A 27 3.30 5.62 0.85
N CYS A 28 3.07 6.76 1.47
CA CYS A 28 3.40 6.99 2.88
C CYS A 28 2.23 7.72 3.52
N ASP A 29 1.69 7.18 4.59
CA ASP A 29 0.61 7.84 5.32
C ASP A 29 1.22 8.97 6.17
N SER A 30 0.50 10.06 6.34
CA SER A 30 1.03 11.31 6.90
C SER A 30 1.32 11.25 8.40
N ASP A 31 0.84 10.23 9.08
CA ASP A 31 1.04 9.97 10.51
C ASP A 31 2.11 8.89 10.79
N ASP A 32 2.76 8.40 9.75
CA ASP A 32 3.80 7.39 9.81
C ASP A 32 5.18 7.95 9.39
N TYR A 33 6.24 7.15 9.55
CA TYR A 33 7.56 7.50 9.04
C TYR A 33 8.27 6.27 8.43
N VAL A 34 9.36 6.54 7.71
CA VAL A 34 10.11 5.52 6.98
C VAL A 34 11.60 5.63 7.27
N GLU A 35 12.32 4.52 7.14
CA GLU A 35 13.78 4.54 7.18
C GLU A 35 14.34 5.32 5.98
N PRO A 36 15.46 6.05 6.16
CA PRO A 36 16.03 6.90 5.12
C PRO A 36 16.38 6.18 3.82
N THR A 37 16.70 4.90 3.89
CA THR A 37 17.12 4.08 2.73
C THR A 37 15.97 3.36 2.04
N LEU A 38 14.72 3.46 2.54
CA LEU A 38 13.57 2.73 2.00
C LEU A 38 13.47 2.83 0.48
N LEU A 39 13.51 4.06 -0.05
CA LEU A 39 13.32 4.27 -1.49
C LEU A 39 14.47 3.72 -2.31
N GLU A 40 15.70 3.93 -1.87
CA GLU A 40 16.90 3.46 -2.54
C GLU A 40 16.94 1.93 -2.60
N ASP A 41 16.69 1.27 -1.47
CA ASP A 41 16.78 -0.18 -1.36
C ASP A 41 15.67 -0.87 -2.14
N LEU A 42 14.42 -0.40 -2.03
CA LEU A 42 13.32 -0.97 -2.81
C LEU A 42 13.45 -0.71 -4.31
N TYR A 43 13.94 0.48 -4.70
CA TYR A 43 14.19 0.79 -6.10
C TYR A 43 15.29 -0.10 -6.69
N ASN A 44 16.42 -0.26 -5.98
CA ASN A 44 17.50 -1.14 -6.38
C ASN A 44 17.04 -2.59 -6.53
N ALA A 45 16.22 -3.09 -5.61
CA ALA A 45 15.62 -4.41 -5.70
C ALA A 45 14.68 -4.53 -6.91
N ALA A 46 13.86 -3.50 -7.17
CA ALA A 46 12.96 -3.44 -8.32
C ALA A 46 13.74 -3.50 -9.64
N GLN A 47 14.81 -2.71 -9.76
CA GLN A 47 15.66 -2.68 -10.96
C GLN A 47 16.41 -3.99 -11.17
N ALA A 48 17.04 -4.55 -10.12
CA ALA A 48 17.81 -5.79 -10.21
C ALA A 48 16.98 -6.99 -10.69
N GLN A 49 15.70 -7.03 -10.30
CA GLN A 49 14.79 -8.13 -10.63
C GLN A 49 13.79 -7.78 -11.74
N ASN A 50 13.81 -6.53 -12.24
CA ASN A 50 12.79 -5.98 -13.12
C ASN A 50 11.38 -6.24 -12.57
N ALA A 51 11.22 -5.99 -11.27
CA ALA A 51 9.97 -6.24 -10.57
C ALA A 51 8.96 -5.11 -10.80
N ASP A 52 7.69 -5.45 -10.90
CA ASP A 52 6.59 -4.49 -10.98
C ASP A 52 6.14 -4.03 -9.60
N ILE A 53 6.28 -4.90 -8.60
CA ILE A 53 5.95 -4.62 -7.21
C ILE A 53 7.06 -5.19 -6.32
N VAL A 54 7.57 -4.36 -5.42
CA VAL A 54 8.48 -4.77 -4.34
C VAL A 54 7.81 -4.48 -3.01
N TRP A 55 7.83 -5.41 -2.07
CA TRP A 55 7.37 -5.16 -0.71
C TRP A 55 8.43 -5.47 0.32
N CYS A 56 8.29 -4.86 1.48
CA CYS A 56 9.20 -5.03 2.60
C CYS A 56 8.46 -5.37 3.89
N ASP A 57 9.23 -5.74 4.91
CA ASP A 57 8.76 -5.82 6.27
C ASP A 57 8.52 -4.42 6.85
N TRP A 58 7.92 -4.35 8.03
CA TRP A 58 7.59 -3.09 8.66
C TRP A 58 7.56 -3.22 10.19
N TYR A 59 7.52 -2.10 10.88
CA TYR A 59 7.35 -2.03 12.32
C TYR A 59 5.95 -1.57 12.69
N LEU A 60 5.36 -2.20 13.69
CA LEU A 60 4.21 -1.69 14.40
C LEU A 60 4.73 -0.91 15.59
N THR A 61 4.64 0.42 15.53
CA THR A 61 5.30 1.33 16.48
C THR A 61 4.31 1.81 17.53
N PHE A 62 4.59 1.52 18.79
CA PHE A 62 3.87 1.98 19.97
C PHE A 62 4.68 3.06 20.69
N ALA A 63 4.13 3.62 21.78
CA ALA A 63 4.79 4.67 22.53
C ALA A 63 6.17 4.30 23.09
N GLU A 64 6.35 3.04 23.52
CA GLU A 64 7.55 2.60 24.22
C GLU A 64 8.29 1.44 23.54
N ASN A 65 7.72 0.85 22.50
CA ASN A 65 8.32 -0.27 21.80
C ASN A 65 7.84 -0.41 20.36
N GLU A 66 8.51 -1.26 19.61
CA GLU A 66 8.14 -1.63 18.26
C GLU A 66 8.04 -3.14 18.11
N ARG A 67 7.12 -3.58 17.28
CA ARG A 67 7.00 -4.98 16.88
C ARG A 67 7.35 -5.13 15.41
N TYR A 68 8.33 -5.97 15.14
CA TYR A 68 8.69 -6.35 13.77
C TYR A 68 7.57 -7.19 13.13
N MET A 69 7.14 -6.79 11.97
CA MET A 69 6.04 -7.39 11.22
C MET A 69 6.58 -7.99 9.91
N LYS A 70 7.01 -9.24 10.00
CA LYS A 70 7.54 -9.97 8.85
C LYS A 70 6.46 -10.23 7.81
N GLN A 71 6.80 -10.03 6.54
CA GLN A 71 5.98 -10.37 5.39
C GLN A 71 6.45 -11.67 4.73
N PRO A 72 5.60 -12.36 3.98
CA PRO A 72 5.99 -13.57 3.29
C PRO A 72 6.97 -13.26 2.15
N SER A 73 7.95 -14.15 1.94
CA SER A 73 8.76 -14.20 0.73
C SER A 73 8.02 -15.03 -0.32
N LEU A 74 7.65 -14.41 -1.43
CA LEU A 74 6.84 -15.03 -2.48
C LEU A 74 7.46 -14.68 -3.84
N ASP A 75 7.48 -15.64 -4.74
CA ASP A 75 8.20 -15.54 -6.01
C ASP A 75 7.30 -15.07 -7.16
N THR A 76 5.98 -15.20 -7.02
CA THR A 76 5.04 -14.84 -8.08
C THR A 76 3.92 -13.93 -7.60
N PRO A 77 3.35 -13.09 -8.50
CA PRO A 77 2.16 -12.31 -8.18
C PRO A 77 0.96 -13.15 -7.76
N VAL A 78 0.82 -14.34 -8.35
CA VAL A 78 -0.28 -15.28 -8.01
C VAL A 78 -0.16 -15.80 -6.58
N ASP A 79 1.05 -16.09 -6.13
CA ASP A 79 1.25 -16.54 -4.74
C ASP A 79 1.01 -15.39 -3.75
N ALA A 80 1.36 -14.16 -4.13
CA ALA A 80 1.03 -12.98 -3.34
C ALA A 80 -0.50 -12.77 -3.23
N LEU A 81 -1.24 -12.92 -4.33
CA LEU A 81 -2.71 -12.87 -4.33
C LEU A 81 -3.32 -13.95 -3.42
N LYS A 82 -2.86 -15.20 -3.55
CA LYS A 82 -3.30 -16.29 -2.66
C LYS A 82 -3.01 -15.98 -1.19
N ALA A 83 -1.80 -15.48 -0.91
CA ALA A 83 -1.41 -15.11 0.45
C ALA A 83 -2.28 -13.99 1.01
N MET A 84 -2.64 -12.97 0.21
CA MET A 84 -3.57 -11.91 0.62
C MET A 84 -4.97 -12.46 0.90
N LEU A 85 -5.52 -13.30 0.02
CA LEU A 85 -6.84 -13.89 0.21
C LEU A 85 -6.92 -14.81 1.43
N CYS A 86 -5.82 -15.49 1.77
CA CYS A 86 -5.73 -16.35 2.96
C CYS A 86 -5.27 -15.63 4.23
N GLY A 87 -5.09 -14.30 4.18
CA GLY A 87 -4.64 -13.49 5.34
C GLY A 87 -3.15 -13.62 5.68
N GLY A 88 -2.36 -14.30 4.86
CA GLY A 88 -0.91 -14.47 5.04
C GLY A 88 -0.08 -13.25 4.62
N MET A 89 -0.63 -12.37 3.78
CA MET A 89 -0.02 -11.11 3.36
C MET A 89 -1.00 -9.96 3.59
N LYS A 90 -0.50 -8.80 4.00
CA LYS A 90 -1.33 -7.62 4.22
C LYS A 90 -1.50 -6.80 2.94
N TYR A 91 -2.67 -6.16 2.80
CA TYR A 91 -3.01 -5.28 1.66
C TYR A 91 -2.38 -3.89 1.74
N ASN A 92 -1.60 -3.59 2.77
CA ASN A 92 -1.02 -2.28 2.99
C ASN A 92 -0.34 -1.75 1.72
N VAL A 93 -0.65 -0.53 1.32
CA VAL A 93 -0.02 0.11 0.15
C VAL A 93 1.33 0.70 0.50
N TRP A 94 1.52 1.12 1.75
CA TRP A 94 2.65 1.90 2.23
C TRP A 94 3.97 1.11 2.42
N ASN A 95 3.93 -0.21 2.54
CA ASN A 95 5.14 -1.05 2.56
C ASN A 95 5.48 -1.63 1.18
N LYS A 96 4.98 -1.01 0.12
CA LYS A 96 5.15 -1.48 -1.25
C LYS A 96 5.62 -0.36 -2.18
N LEU A 97 6.57 -0.68 -3.04
CA LEU A 97 6.97 0.15 -4.17
C LEU A 97 6.34 -0.47 -5.43
N VAL A 98 5.52 0.28 -6.14
CA VAL A 98 4.72 -0.22 -7.27
C VAL A 98 5.11 0.51 -8.54
N ARG A 99 5.35 -0.21 -9.64
CA ARG A 99 5.61 0.38 -10.95
C ARG A 99 4.39 1.22 -11.37
N ARG A 100 4.64 2.50 -11.67
CA ARG A 100 3.59 3.48 -11.99
C ARG A 100 2.72 3.06 -13.16
N SER A 101 3.30 2.38 -14.18
CA SER A 101 2.55 1.90 -15.33
C SER A 101 1.44 0.91 -14.96
N LEU A 102 1.56 0.13 -13.88
CA LEU A 102 0.47 -0.75 -13.43
C LEU A 102 -0.81 0.04 -13.14
N TYR A 103 -0.70 1.20 -12.51
CA TYR A 103 -1.86 2.06 -12.25
C TYR A 103 -2.42 2.65 -13.55
N ILE A 104 -1.54 3.22 -14.38
CA ILE A 104 -1.94 4.01 -15.55
C ILE A 104 -2.48 3.12 -16.67
N ASP A 105 -1.73 2.08 -17.04
CA ASP A 105 -2.05 1.23 -18.21
C ASP A 105 -3.27 0.35 -17.97
N ASN A 106 -3.56 0.03 -16.70
CA ASN A 106 -4.70 -0.80 -16.32
C ASN A 106 -5.86 -0.01 -15.70
N HIS A 107 -5.79 1.32 -15.68
CA HIS A 107 -6.81 2.20 -15.10
C HIS A 107 -7.18 1.84 -13.65
N ILE A 108 -6.17 1.46 -12.86
CA ILE A 108 -6.36 1.06 -11.45
C ILE A 108 -6.34 2.30 -10.58
N GLU A 109 -7.45 2.54 -9.89
CA GLU A 109 -7.64 3.66 -8.98
C GLU A 109 -8.15 3.18 -7.62
N PHE A 110 -7.83 3.94 -6.57
CA PHE A 110 -8.47 3.77 -5.26
C PHE A 110 -9.93 4.24 -5.34
N PRO A 111 -10.88 3.56 -4.67
CA PRO A 111 -12.30 3.90 -4.74
C PRO A 111 -12.56 5.28 -4.13
N ALA A 112 -12.83 6.27 -4.96
CA ALA A 112 -13.11 7.63 -4.52
C ALA A 112 -14.41 7.71 -3.72
N GLY A 113 -14.41 8.52 -2.65
CA GLY A 113 -15.58 8.71 -1.77
C GLY A 113 -15.72 7.69 -0.65
N TYR A 114 -14.89 6.65 -0.63
CA TYR A 114 -14.85 5.61 0.39
C TYR A 114 -13.50 5.61 1.10
N GLY A 115 -13.49 5.40 2.41
CA GLY A 115 -12.26 5.38 3.20
C GLY A 115 -11.47 4.08 3.08
N MET A 116 -12.14 3.00 2.68
CA MET A 116 -11.59 1.66 2.50
C MET A 116 -11.43 1.33 1.02
N GLY A 117 -10.59 0.34 0.68
CA GLY A 117 -10.40 -0.13 -0.71
C GLY A 117 -8.95 -0.37 -1.10
N GLU A 118 -8.04 -0.32 -0.14
CA GLU A 118 -6.64 -0.72 -0.36
C GLU A 118 -6.54 -2.17 -0.79
N ASP A 119 -7.34 -3.04 -0.18
CA ASP A 119 -7.43 -4.47 -0.46
C ASP A 119 -7.73 -4.74 -1.93
N MET A 120 -8.81 -4.18 -2.45
CA MET A 120 -9.18 -4.33 -3.85
C MET A 120 -8.11 -3.76 -4.78
N THR A 121 -7.63 -2.55 -4.51
CA THR A 121 -6.60 -1.90 -5.33
C THR A 121 -5.32 -2.74 -5.36
N MET A 122 -4.86 -3.25 -4.20
CA MET A 122 -3.69 -4.10 -4.14
C MET A 122 -3.88 -5.43 -4.88
N MET A 123 -5.03 -6.07 -4.73
CA MET A 123 -5.33 -7.29 -5.49
C MET A 123 -5.31 -7.05 -7.00
N MET A 124 -5.89 -5.94 -7.48
CA MET A 124 -5.84 -5.57 -8.90
C MET A 124 -4.41 -5.33 -9.39
N LEU A 125 -3.58 -4.62 -8.61
CA LEU A 125 -2.18 -4.38 -8.97
C LEU A 125 -1.39 -5.69 -9.09
N PHE A 126 -1.54 -6.60 -8.12
CA PHE A 126 -0.88 -7.91 -8.17
C PHE A 126 -1.41 -8.80 -9.30
N ALA A 127 -2.70 -8.69 -9.65
CA ALA A 127 -3.28 -9.43 -10.78
C ALA A 127 -2.70 -9.01 -12.13
N HIS A 128 -2.25 -7.76 -12.28
CA HIS A 128 -1.64 -7.23 -13.50
C HIS A 128 -0.12 -7.24 -13.48
N ALA A 129 0.50 -7.46 -12.31
CA ALA A 129 1.95 -7.58 -12.19
C ALA A 129 2.47 -8.85 -12.88
N LYS A 130 3.66 -8.75 -13.47
CA LYS A 130 4.36 -9.89 -14.10
C LYS A 130 5.46 -10.43 -13.19
N LYS A 131 6.13 -9.53 -12.46
CA LYS A 131 7.23 -9.87 -11.56
C LYS A 131 7.10 -9.13 -10.24
N VAL A 132 7.44 -9.82 -9.18
CA VAL A 132 7.43 -9.28 -7.82
C VAL A 132 8.75 -9.58 -7.12
N ALA A 133 9.08 -8.79 -6.11
CA ALA A 133 10.25 -9.01 -5.27
C ALA A 133 9.93 -8.72 -3.80
N TYR A 134 10.63 -9.39 -2.93
CA TYR A 134 10.55 -9.18 -1.49
C TYR A 134 11.88 -8.75 -0.91
N MET A 135 11.84 -7.72 -0.06
CA MET A 135 12.99 -7.21 0.68
C MET A 135 12.82 -7.60 2.17
N PRO A 136 13.66 -8.50 2.71
CA PRO A 136 13.52 -9.01 4.07
C PRO A 136 14.07 -8.04 5.12
N GLN A 137 13.65 -6.78 5.07
CA GLN A 137 14.03 -5.72 5.98
C GLN A 137 12.84 -4.80 6.23
N ALA A 138 12.69 -4.31 7.46
CA ALA A 138 11.63 -3.39 7.82
C ALA A 138 12.10 -1.95 7.58
N TYR A 139 11.34 -1.20 6.80
CA TYR A 139 11.62 0.19 6.46
C TYR A 139 10.50 1.15 6.82
N TYR A 140 9.33 0.66 7.14
CA TYR A 140 8.14 1.46 7.42
C TYR A 140 7.73 1.31 8.87
N HIS A 141 7.44 2.42 9.53
CA HIS A 141 7.00 2.49 10.92
C HIS A 141 5.53 2.92 10.98
N TYR A 142 4.65 1.94 11.17
CA TYR A 142 3.23 2.19 11.32
C TYR A 142 2.89 2.59 12.76
N ILE A 143 2.48 3.86 12.95
CA ILE A 143 2.29 4.46 14.26
C ILE A 143 0.94 4.08 14.87
N LYS A 144 0.95 3.47 16.05
CA LYS A 144 -0.25 3.05 16.79
C LYS A 144 -0.67 4.00 17.91
N THR A 145 0.07 5.07 18.14
CA THR A 145 -0.26 6.05 19.17
C THR A 145 -1.25 7.13 18.70
N ASN A 146 -1.54 7.21 17.40
CA ASN A 146 -2.51 8.16 16.86
C ASN A 146 -3.94 7.70 17.15
N THR A 147 -4.56 8.25 18.20
CA THR A 147 -5.95 7.95 18.60
C THR A 147 -7.00 8.48 17.62
N ASN A 148 -6.62 9.38 16.71
CA ASN A 148 -7.48 9.95 15.67
C ASN A 148 -7.35 9.21 14.33
N ALA A 149 -6.57 8.13 14.28
CA ALA A 149 -6.42 7.34 13.05
C ALA A 149 -7.76 6.83 12.55
N PHE A 150 -7.99 6.90 11.24
CA PHE A 150 -9.22 6.43 10.59
C PHE A 150 -9.58 4.98 10.98
N SER A 151 -8.58 4.12 11.15
CA SER A 151 -8.74 2.72 11.55
C SER A 151 -9.17 2.51 13.01
N GLN A 152 -9.18 3.55 13.85
CA GLN A 152 -9.56 3.47 15.26
C GLN A 152 -11.07 3.68 15.50
N THR A 153 -11.78 4.25 14.53
CA THR A 153 -13.20 4.61 14.69
C THR A 153 -14.06 3.73 13.79
N TYR A 154 -14.76 2.75 14.38
CA TYR A 154 -15.75 1.96 13.64
C TYR A 154 -17.05 2.76 13.53
N SER A 155 -17.62 2.83 12.33
CA SER A 155 -18.90 3.51 12.08
C SER A 155 -19.74 2.73 11.05
N ASP A 156 -21.04 2.99 11.01
CA ASP A 156 -21.96 2.43 10.00
C ASP A 156 -21.48 2.72 8.57
N ARG A 157 -20.82 3.87 8.38
CA ARG A 157 -20.18 4.24 7.11
C ARG A 157 -19.14 3.21 6.66
N HIS A 158 -18.33 2.66 7.56
CA HIS A 158 -17.36 1.62 7.22
C HIS A 158 -18.04 0.34 6.72
N LEU A 159 -19.19 0.00 7.26
CA LEU A 159 -19.97 -1.15 6.79
C LEU A 159 -20.51 -0.94 5.37
N GLU A 160 -20.99 0.27 5.06
CA GLU A 160 -21.44 0.61 3.71
C GLU A 160 -20.28 0.64 2.72
N GLU A 161 -19.10 1.12 3.12
CA GLU A 161 -17.88 1.10 2.33
C GLU A 161 -17.45 -0.34 2.00
N LEU A 162 -17.48 -1.24 2.98
CA LEU A 162 -17.20 -2.67 2.76
C LEU A 162 -18.18 -3.30 1.77
N LYS A 163 -19.49 -3.06 1.94
CA LYS A 163 -20.52 -3.56 1.01
C LYS A 163 -20.28 -3.09 -0.41
N HIS A 164 -19.93 -1.80 -0.58
CA HIS A 164 -19.64 -1.23 -1.89
C HIS A 164 -18.41 -1.89 -2.53
N ASN A 165 -17.34 -2.11 -1.76
CA ASN A 165 -16.12 -2.73 -2.28
C ASN A 165 -16.34 -4.20 -2.71
N VAL A 166 -17.22 -4.93 -2.01
CA VAL A 166 -17.56 -6.33 -2.38
C VAL A 166 -18.37 -6.41 -3.68
N GLN A 167 -19.05 -5.33 -4.07
CA GLN A 167 -19.88 -5.28 -5.29
C GLN A 167 -19.10 -4.85 -6.54
N ARG A 168 -17.85 -4.41 -6.41
CA ARG A 168 -16.96 -3.99 -7.51
C ARG A 168 -16.14 -5.14 -8.04
#